data_c65b46d3cf2ac2b0635a9adb89fcea04
#
_entry.id   c65b46d3cf2ac2b0635a9adb89fcea04
#
_cell.length_a   1.000
_cell.length_b   1.000
_cell.length_c   1.000
_cell.angle_alpha   90.00
_cell.angle_beta   90.00
_cell.angle_gamma   90.00
#
_symmetry.space_group_name_H-M   'P 1'
#
loop_
_entity.id
_entity.type
_entity.pdbx_description
1 polymer ?
#
loop_
_entity_poly.entity_id
_entity_poly.type
_entity_poly.pdbx_seq_one_letter_code
_entity_poly.pdbx_strand_id
1 'polypeptide(L)'
;MSTYAIGDIQGCYKALRRLLKKVKFSPNRDKLWCVGDLVNRGPRSLDTLRFLQDFDHATEIVLGNHDLHFIAIYEGRAPARSKDTLSGLLHAHDCDQLCKWLRYKRLAH
;
A
#
# COMPACT_ATOMS: atom_id res chain seq x y z
N MET A 1 20.61 2.09 -12.16
CA MET A 1 19.66 2.23 -11.06
C MET A 1 18.63 3.29 -11.40
N SER A 2 17.37 2.96 -11.25
CA SER A 2 16.27 3.89 -11.56
C SER A 2 15.35 4.06 -10.35
N THR A 3 14.70 5.22 -10.28
CA THR A 3 13.68 5.51 -9.29
C THR A 3 12.35 5.75 -10.00
N TYR A 4 11.33 5.00 -9.61
CA TYR A 4 9.99 5.12 -10.19
C TYR A 4 9.04 5.66 -9.13
N ALA A 5 8.22 6.63 -9.47
CA ALA A 5 7.21 7.18 -8.59
C ALA A 5 5.82 6.76 -9.09
N ILE A 6 5.00 6.24 -8.18
CA ILE A 6 3.64 5.79 -8.49
C ILE A 6 2.69 6.40 -7.46
N GLY A 7 1.60 7.00 -7.94
CA GLY A 7 0.55 7.51 -7.09
C GLY A 7 -0.71 6.66 -7.18
N ASP A 8 -1.54 6.73 -6.14
CA ASP A 8 -2.91 6.18 -6.11
C ASP A 8 -3.00 4.73 -6.59
N ILE A 9 -2.21 3.83 -5.99
CA ILE A 9 -2.28 2.41 -6.29
C ILE A 9 -3.66 1.86 -5.94
N GLN A 10 -4.22 2.27 -4.80
CA GLN A 10 -5.61 2.00 -4.40
C GLN A 10 -6.03 0.53 -4.52
N GLY A 11 -5.17 -0.38 -4.06
CA GLY A 11 -5.49 -1.81 -4.08
C GLY A 11 -5.49 -2.45 -5.44
N CYS A 12 -5.00 -1.78 -6.47
CA CYS A 12 -4.93 -2.30 -7.84
C CYS A 12 -3.65 -3.11 -8.04
N TYR A 13 -3.56 -4.23 -7.36
CA TYR A 13 -2.37 -5.06 -7.31
C TYR A 13 -1.92 -5.55 -8.69
N LYS A 14 -2.88 -6.01 -9.51
CA LYS A 14 -2.53 -6.52 -10.86
C LYS A 14 -1.95 -5.43 -11.74
N ALA A 15 -2.51 -4.22 -11.68
CA ALA A 15 -2.01 -3.08 -12.45
C ALA A 15 -0.60 -2.69 -12.00
N LEU A 16 -0.36 -2.69 -10.69
CA LEU A 16 0.96 -2.43 -10.14
C LEU A 16 1.99 -3.45 -10.65
N ARG A 17 1.67 -4.75 -10.55
CA ARG A 17 2.56 -5.81 -11.00
C ARG A 17 2.86 -5.71 -12.49
N ARG A 18 1.83 -5.38 -13.28
CA ARG A 18 1.98 -5.23 -14.73
C ARG A 18 2.89 -4.06 -15.09
N LEU A 19 2.73 -2.94 -14.39
CA LEU A 19 3.56 -1.76 -14.61
C LEU A 19 5.04 -2.06 -14.27
N LEU A 20 5.29 -2.66 -13.11
CA LEU A 20 6.65 -2.99 -12.69
C LEU A 20 7.32 -3.96 -13.64
N LYS A 21 6.58 -4.92 -14.18
CA LYS A 21 7.10 -5.83 -15.19
C LYS A 21 7.44 -5.10 -16.48
N LYS A 22 6.60 -4.16 -16.90
CA LYS A 22 6.80 -3.39 -18.14
C LYS A 22 8.09 -2.57 -18.09
N VAL A 23 8.40 -1.97 -16.95
CA VAL A 23 9.62 -1.17 -16.79
C VAL A 23 10.82 -2.02 -16.33
N LYS A 24 10.64 -3.33 -16.20
CA LYS A 24 11.67 -4.28 -15.77
C LYS A 24 12.27 -3.92 -14.41
N PHE A 25 11.38 -3.58 -13.49
CA PHE A 25 11.78 -3.20 -12.13
C PHE A 25 12.51 -4.35 -11.41
N SER A 26 13.63 -4.02 -10.78
CA SER A 26 14.39 -4.96 -9.96
C SER A 26 14.60 -4.36 -8.56
N PRO A 27 14.09 -5.00 -7.49
CA PRO A 27 14.25 -4.45 -6.14
C PRO A 27 15.71 -4.40 -5.65
N ASN A 28 16.59 -5.16 -6.28
CA ASN A 28 18.02 -5.10 -5.94
C ASN A 28 18.74 -3.93 -6.59
N ARG A 29 18.15 -3.33 -7.60
CA ARG A 29 18.76 -2.27 -8.41
C ARG A 29 17.98 -0.96 -8.35
N ASP A 30 16.66 -1.05 -8.33
CA ASP A 30 15.77 0.10 -8.53
C ASP A 30 15.08 0.47 -7.22
N LYS A 31 14.53 1.69 -7.17
CA LYS A 31 13.70 2.19 -6.06
C LYS A 31 12.31 2.52 -6.54
N LEU A 32 11.32 2.25 -5.68
CA LEU A 32 9.92 2.55 -5.94
C LEU A 32 9.43 3.55 -4.90
N TRP A 33 8.93 4.69 -5.34
CA TRP A 33 8.27 5.69 -4.49
C TRP A 33 6.77 5.58 -4.66
N CYS A 34 6.06 5.27 -3.58
CA CYS A 34 4.61 5.18 -3.55
C CYS A 34 4.07 6.44 -2.89
N VAL A 35 3.35 7.25 -3.64
CA VAL A 35 2.90 8.57 -3.21
C VAL A 35 1.39 8.55 -3.03
N GLY A 36 0.96 8.30 -1.79
CA GLY A 36 -0.46 8.36 -1.42
C GLY A 36 -1.30 7.15 -1.83
N ASP A 37 -2.28 6.84 -1.00
CA ASP A 37 -3.40 5.93 -1.29
C ASP A 37 -3.00 4.57 -1.88
N LEU A 38 -2.34 3.76 -1.05
CA LEU A 38 -1.94 2.41 -1.43
C LEU A 38 -3.13 1.45 -1.43
N VAL A 39 -4.11 1.68 -0.58
CA VAL A 39 -5.23 0.77 -0.32
C VAL A 39 -6.56 1.44 -0.60
N ASN A 40 -7.62 0.63 -0.52
CA ASN A 40 -9.00 1.02 -0.73
C ASN A 40 -9.33 1.22 -2.23
N ARG A 41 -10.61 1.34 -2.56
CA ARG A 41 -11.16 1.48 -3.92
C ARG A 41 -10.96 0.26 -4.80
N GLY A 42 -9.73 -0.20 -5.01
CA GLY A 42 -9.46 -1.41 -5.80
C GLY A 42 -9.67 -2.68 -4.98
N PRO A 43 -9.67 -3.84 -5.64
CA PRO A 43 -10.13 -5.10 -5.02
C PRO A 43 -9.07 -5.84 -4.21
N ARG A 44 -7.78 -5.46 -4.29
CA ARG A 44 -6.71 -6.28 -3.73
C ARG A 44 -5.75 -5.49 -2.84
N SER A 45 -6.32 -4.73 -1.87
CA SER A 45 -5.52 -3.97 -0.92
C SER A 45 -4.55 -4.84 -0.11
N LEU A 46 -5.00 -6.03 0.33
CA LEU A 46 -4.16 -6.96 1.08
C LEU A 46 -2.94 -7.39 0.28
N ASP A 47 -3.16 -7.80 -0.97
CA ASP A 47 -2.05 -8.23 -1.83
C ASP A 47 -1.08 -7.10 -2.10
N THR A 48 -1.60 -5.89 -2.28
CA THR A 48 -0.78 -4.69 -2.51
C THR A 48 0.15 -4.44 -1.33
N LEU A 49 -0.38 -4.44 -0.10
CA LEU A 49 0.44 -4.19 1.09
C LEU A 49 1.46 -5.30 1.32
N ARG A 50 1.06 -6.56 1.15
CA ARG A 50 2.00 -7.69 1.29
C ARG A 50 3.15 -7.58 0.29
N PHE A 51 2.82 -7.25 -0.95
CA PHE A 51 3.84 -7.09 -1.99
C PHE A 51 4.83 -5.97 -1.64
N LEU A 52 4.32 -4.80 -1.23
CA LEU A 52 5.18 -3.67 -0.90
C LEU A 52 6.01 -3.93 0.36
N GLN A 53 5.46 -4.64 1.34
CA GLN A 53 6.20 -5.03 2.53
C GLN A 53 7.36 -5.97 2.20
N ASP A 54 7.15 -6.91 1.28
CA ASP A 54 8.19 -7.85 0.85
C ASP A 54 9.38 -7.11 0.22
N PHE A 55 9.13 -5.96 -0.39
CA PHE A 55 10.18 -5.17 -1.02
C PHE A 55 10.44 -3.86 -0.27
N ASP A 56 10.24 -3.87 1.05
CA ASP A 56 10.39 -2.67 1.88
C ASP A 56 11.72 -1.96 1.68
N HIS A 57 12.80 -2.73 1.51
CA HIS A 57 14.13 -2.17 1.29
C HIS A 57 14.25 -1.36 -0.01
N ALA A 58 13.36 -1.61 -0.97
CA ALA A 58 13.39 -0.94 -2.28
C ALA A 58 12.25 0.08 -2.43
N THR A 59 11.46 0.32 -1.38
CA THR A 59 10.30 1.21 -1.46
C THR A 59 10.40 2.36 -0.48
N GLU A 60 9.93 3.53 -0.90
CA GLU A 60 9.65 4.67 -0.04
C GLU A 60 8.15 4.96 -0.15
N ILE A 61 7.49 5.08 0.99
CA ILE A 61 6.04 5.24 1.03
C ILE A 61 5.68 6.55 1.72
N VAL A 62 4.81 7.33 1.07
CA VAL A 62 4.15 8.50 1.66
C VAL A 62 2.68 8.14 1.80
N LEU A 63 2.13 8.27 2.99
CA LEU A 63 0.76 7.88 3.28
C LEU A 63 -0.24 8.89 2.72
N GLY A 64 -1.30 8.38 2.09
CA GLY A 64 -2.42 9.17 1.62
C GLY A 64 -3.64 9.03 2.53
N ASN A 65 -4.75 9.69 2.16
CA ASN A 65 -5.97 9.69 2.96
C ASN A 65 -6.54 8.29 3.17
N HIS A 66 -6.53 7.45 2.14
CA HIS A 66 -7.06 6.09 2.25
C HIS A 66 -6.21 5.21 3.16
N ASP A 67 -4.91 5.42 3.17
CA ASP A 67 -4.01 4.68 4.06
C ASP A 67 -4.26 5.06 5.52
N LEU A 68 -4.42 6.35 5.79
CA LEU A 68 -4.75 6.83 7.13
C LEU A 68 -6.12 6.35 7.56
N HIS A 69 -7.09 6.30 6.65
CA HIS A 69 -8.42 5.79 6.93
C HIS A 69 -8.38 4.30 7.32
N PHE A 70 -7.62 3.50 6.59
CA PHE A 70 -7.41 2.09 6.95
C PHE A 70 -6.86 1.95 8.37
N ILE A 71 -5.80 2.70 8.69
CA ILE A 71 -5.19 2.66 10.02
C ILE A 71 -6.22 3.06 11.09
N ALA A 72 -6.99 4.11 10.84
CA ALA A 72 -8.00 4.60 11.78
C ALA A 72 -9.09 3.55 12.03
N ILE A 73 -9.56 2.86 10.99
CA ILE A 73 -10.55 1.79 11.15
C ILE A 73 -9.95 0.65 11.98
N TYR A 74 -8.76 0.23 11.67
CA TYR A 74 -8.11 -0.87 12.39
C TYR A 74 -7.94 -0.55 13.87
N GLU A 75 -7.61 0.70 14.19
CA GLU A 75 -7.42 1.14 15.58
C GLU A 75 -8.73 1.49 16.30
N GLY A 76 -9.86 1.34 15.63
CA GLY A 76 -11.18 1.63 16.23
C GLY A 76 -11.50 3.10 16.35
N ARG A 77 -10.79 3.97 15.61
CA ARG A 77 -10.98 5.42 15.68
C ARG A 77 -11.96 5.96 14.63
N ALA A 78 -12.30 5.14 13.64
CA ALA A 78 -13.23 5.52 12.59
C ALA A 78 -14.05 4.32 12.16
N PRO A 79 -15.33 4.52 11.74
CA PRO A 79 -16.13 3.42 11.18
C PRO A 79 -15.75 3.17 9.73
N ALA A 80 -15.90 1.91 9.28
CA ALA A 80 -15.80 1.59 7.88
C ALA A 80 -16.96 2.23 7.12
N ARG A 81 -16.69 2.70 5.90
CA ARG A 81 -17.70 3.32 5.04
C ARG A 81 -18.22 2.30 4.04
N SER A 82 -19.45 2.51 3.53
CA SER A 82 -20.09 1.58 2.60
C SER A 82 -19.30 1.38 1.31
N LYS A 83 -18.53 2.38 0.90
CA LYS A 83 -17.71 2.31 -0.33
C LYS A 83 -16.30 1.73 -0.12
N ASP A 84 -15.95 1.39 1.13
CA ASP A 84 -14.63 0.85 1.42
C ASP A 84 -14.48 -0.57 0.90
N THR A 85 -13.29 -0.89 0.39
CA THR A 85 -12.94 -2.23 -0.09
C THR A 85 -11.84 -2.83 0.77
N LEU A 86 -11.93 -2.60 2.08
CA LEU A 86 -10.87 -2.95 3.04
C LEU A 86 -11.15 -4.23 3.83
N SER A 87 -12.32 -4.86 3.62
CA SER A 87 -12.74 -6.01 4.44
C SER A 87 -11.72 -7.15 4.43
N GLY A 88 -11.22 -7.53 3.24
CA GLY A 88 -10.23 -8.61 3.15
C GLY A 88 -8.95 -8.29 3.89
N LEU A 89 -8.51 -7.04 3.83
CA LEU A 89 -7.32 -6.59 4.54
C LEU A 89 -7.55 -6.57 6.05
N LEU A 90 -8.68 -6.03 6.50
CA LEU A 90 -9.00 -5.92 7.93
C LEU A 90 -9.14 -7.28 8.61
N HIS A 91 -9.61 -8.30 7.89
CA HIS A 91 -9.80 -9.65 8.42
C HIS A 91 -8.62 -10.59 8.18
N ALA A 92 -7.54 -10.11 7.56
CA ALA A 92 -6.37 -10.93 7.29
C ALA A 92 -5.63 -11.26 8.59
N HIS A 93 -5.03 -12.45 8.66
CA HIS A 93 -4.30 -12.88 9.85
C HIS A 93 -3.07 -12.00 10.14
N ASP A 94 -2.51 -11.38 9.12
CA ASP A 94 -1.34 -10.50 9.25
C ASP A 94 -1.71 -9.00 9.23
N CYS A 95 -2.99 -8.66 9.40
CA CYS A 95 -3.44 -7.27 9.37
C CYS A 95 -2.72 -6.41 10.41
N ASP A 96 -2.55 -6.93 11.63
CA ASP A 96 -1.86 -6.21 12.70
C ASP A 96 -0.43 -5.86 12.29
N GLN A 97 0.29 -6.81 11.74
CA GLN A 97 1.65 -6.62 11.29
C GLN A 97 1.73 -5.58 10.16
N LEU A 98 0.83 -5.68 9.19
CA LEU A 98 0.78 -4.76 8.06
C LEU A 98 0.43 -3.34 8.53
N CYS A 99 -0.51 -3.22 9.46
CA CYS A 99 -0.90 -1.92 10.01
C CYS A 99 0.27 -1.28 10.77
N LYS A 100 0.97 -2.03 11.59
CA LYS A 100 2.13 -1.54 12.32
C LYS A 100 3.23 -1.09 11.38
N TRP A 101 3.52 -1.88 10.34
CA TRP A 101 4.50 -1.52 9.33
C TRP A 101 4.12 -0.21 8.64
N LEU A 102 2.84 -0.07 8.23
CA LEU A 102 2.36 1.10 7.51
C LEU A 102 2.39 2.36 8.38
N ARG A 103 2.08 2.24 9.67
CA ARG A 103 2.04 3.39 10.59
C ARG A 103 3.35 4.14 10.69
N TYR A 104 4.47 3.46 10.46
CA TYR A 104 5.79 4.09 10.54
C TYR A 104 6.22 4.76 9.24
N LYS A 105 5.36 4.75 8.22
CA LYS A 105 5.65 5.43 6.97
C LYS A 105 5.35 6.92 7.10
N ARG A 106 5.87 7.71 6.17
CA ARG A 106 5.80 9.17 6.25
C ARG A 106 4.45 9.68 5.77
N LEU A 107 4.00 10.79 6.40
CA LEU A 107 2.82 11.52 5.93
C LEU A 107 3.18 12.44 4.76
N ALA A 108 4.42 12.92 4.74
CA ALA A 108 4.96 13.76 3.67
C ALA A 108 6.45 13.53 3.58
N HIS A 109 6.97 13.71 2.40
CA HIS A 109 8.40 13.52 2.16
C HIS A 109 9.11 14.85 1.98
#